data_5f89569dd06481ec1e5059d98f0abd30
#
_entry.id   5f89569dd06481ec1e5059d98f0abd30
#
_cell.length_a   1.000
_cell.length_b   1.000
_cell.length_c   1.000
_cell.angle_alpha   90.00
_cell.angle_beta   90.00
_cell.angle_gamma   90.00
#
_symmetry.space_group_name_H-M   'P 1'
#
loop_
_entity.id
_entity.type
_entity.pdbx_description
1 polymer ?
#
loop_
_entity_poly.entity_id
_entity_poly.type
_entity_poly.pdbx_seq_one_letter_code
_entity_poly.pdbx_strand_id
1 'polypeptide(L)'
;MTEANWYVVHTYSGYENKVKANIDKTIENRHLEDQILEVRVPLEDVTEVKNGVRKQVSKKMFPGYVLIHMIMNDDTWYVVRNTRGVTGFVGPGSKPVPLTEAEMRPLGRSEEH
;
A
#
# COMPACT_ATOMS: atom_id res chain seq x y z
N MET A 1 -6.69 15.70 -17.21
CA MET A 1 -5.33 15.24 -16.95
C MET A 1 -5.25 14.41 -15.71
N THR A 2 -4.53 13.33 -15.81
CA THR A 2 -4.46 12.37 -14.74
C THR A 2 -3.09 12.44 -14.07
N GLU A 3 -3.09 12.64 -12.77
CA GLU A 3 -1.88 12.63 -11.97
C GLU A 3 -1.85 11.40 -11.11
N ALA A 4 -0.63 10.90 -10.85
CA ALA A 4 -0.45 9.81 -9.91
C ALA A 4 -0.52 10.36 -8.49
N ASN A 5 -1.30 9.71 -7.67
CA ASN A 5 -1.45 10.04 -6.25
C ASN A 5 -1.32 8.78 -5.42
N TRP A 6 -1.13 8.96 -4.12
CA TRP A 6 -1.10 7.84 -3.20
C TRP A 6 -2.50 7.55 -2.69
N TYR A 7 -2.87 6.28 -2.75
CA TYR A 7 -4.15 5.80 -2.27
C TYR A 7 -3.94 4.70 -1.25
N VAL A 8 -4.90 4.51 -0.38
CA VAL A 8 -4.86 3.45 0.62
C VAL A 8 -5.86 2.37 0.23
N VAL A 9 -5.43 1.14 0.26
CA VAL A 9 -6.30 -0.01 0.03
C VAL A 9 -6.38 -0.82 1.30
N HIS A 10 -7.58 -1.28 1.60
CA HIS A 10 -7.83 -2.17 2.72
C HIS A 10 -7.64 -3.61 2.28
N THR A 11 -6.94 -4.38 3.09
CA THR A 11 -6.70 -5.80 2.81
C THR A 11 -7.10 -6.63 4.00
N TYR A 12 -7.16 -7.93 3.81
CA TYR A 12 -7.27 -8.83 4.96
C TYR A 12 -5.97 -8.77 5.76
N SER A 13 -6.11 -8.86 7.08
CA SER A 13 -4.98 -8.79 7.97
C SER A 13 -4.00 -9.93 7.65
N GLY A 14 -2.72 -9.59 7.52
CA GLY A 14 -1.69 -10.56 7.17
C GLY A 14 -1.49 -10.77 5.68
N TYR A 15 -2.33 -10.17 4.84
CA TYR A 15 -2.25 -10.33 3.38
C TYR A 15 -1.51 -9.18 2.69
N GLU A 16 -0.98 -8.23 3.44
CA GLU A 16 -0.38 -7.02 2.88
C GLU A 16 0.73 -7.33 1.87
N ASN A 17 1.68 -8.19 2.25
CA ASN A 17 2.77 -8.55 1.35
C ASN A 17 2.28 -9.35 0.15
N LYS A 18 1.29 -10.19 0.36
CA LYS A 18 0.71 -10.98 -0.72
C LYS A 18 -0.01 -10.09 -1.73
N VAL A 19 -0.75 -9.10 -1.24
CA VAL A 19 -1.40 -8.11 -2.09
C VAL A 19 -0.38 -7.34 -2.90
N LYS A 20 0.71 -6.88 -2.24
CA LYS A 20 1.78 -6.19 -2.94
C LYS A 20 2.35 -7.05 -4.06
N ALA A 21 2.68 -8.30 -3.77
CA ALA A 21 3.22 -9.20 -4.78
C ALA A 21 2.23 -9.45 -5.93
N ASN A 22 0.96 -9.60 -5.61
CA ASN A 22 -0.07 -9.83 -6.61
C ASN A 22 -0.26 -8.61 -7.52
N ILE A 23 -0.24 -7.41 -6.94
CA ILE A 23 -0.35 -6.18 -7.72
C ILE A 23 0.88 -5.99 -8.59
N ASP A 24 2.08 -6.20 -8.05
CA ASP A 24 3.32 -6.09 -8.81
C ASP A 24 3.30 -7.04 -10.01
N LYS A 25 2.83 -8.25 -9.81
CA LYS A 25 2.72 -9.23 -10.88
C LYS A 25 1.70 -8.80 -11.95
N THR A 26 0.59 -8.24 -11.53
CA THR A 26 -0.44 -7.74 -12.44
C THR A 26 0.08 -6.56 -13.26
N ILE A 27 0.83 -5.66 -12.62
CA ILE A 27 1.46 -4.53 -13.32
C ILE A 27 2.35 -5.05 -14.44
N GLU A 28 3.16 -6.04 -14.16
CA GLU A 28 4.06 -6.63 -15.14
C GLU A 28 3.29 -7.33 -16.26
N ASN A 29 2.29 -8.14 -15.90
CA ASN A 29 1.52 -8.92 -16.88
C ASN A 29 0.65 -8.05 -17.80
N ARG A 30 0.15 -6.93 -17.29
CA ARG A 30 -0.75 -6.05 -18.03
C ARG A 30 -0.08 -4.77 -18.53
N HIS A 31 1.22 -4.64 -18.32
CA HIS A 31 1.98 -3.47 -18.74
C HIS A 31 1.41 -2.17 -18.19
N LEU A 32 1.19 -2.16 -16.87
CA LEU A 32 0.61 -1.00 -16.18
C LEU A 32 1.65 -0.14 -15.47
N GLU A 33 2.93 -0.30 -15.81
CA GLU A 33 4.03 0.40 -15.16
C GLU A 33 3.88 1.92 -15.23
N ASP A 34 3.23 2.42 -16.28
CA ASP A 34 2.99 3.85 -16.45
C ASP A 34 1.86 4.37 -15.58
N GLN A 35 1.03 3.49 -15.07
CA GLN A 35 -0.18 3.88 -14.35
C GLN A 35 -0.15 3.51 -12.88
N ILE A 36 0.44 2.38 -12.53
CA ILE A 36 0.63 1.98 -11.14
C ILE A 36 2.14 1.97 -10.89
N LEU A 37 2.61 3.02 -10.22
CA LEU A 37 4.04 3.31 -10.14
C LEU A 37 4.73 2.62 -8.98
N GLU A 38 4.03 2.46 -7.87
CA GLU A 38 4.63 1.89 -6.68
C GLU A 38 3.56 1.31 -5.75
N VAL A 39 3.90 0.23 -5.07
CA VAL A 39 3.07 -0.36 -4.03
C VAL A 39 3.92 -0.48 -2.77
N ARG A 40 3.42 0.05 -1.65
CA ARG A 40 4.13 0.06 -0.38
C ARG A 40 3.33 -0.56 0.73
N VAL A 41 4.00 -1.35 1.55
CA VAL A 41 3.45 -1.80 2.84
C VAL A 41 4.04 -0.88 3.91
N PRO A 42 3.24 -0.07 4.61
CA PRO A 42 3.78 0.86 5.60
C PRO A 42 4.46 0.10 6.75
N LEU A 43 5.69 0.46 7.06
CA LEU A 43 6.47 -0.17 8.11
C LEU A 43 6.94 0.87 9.11
N GLU A 44 7.06 0.46 10.34
CA GLU A 44 7.55 1.28 11.43
C GLU A 44 8.64 0.52 12.16
N ASP A 45 9.78 1.17 12.39
CA ASP A 45 10.86 0.59 13.17
C ASP A 45 10.59 0.84 14.65
N VAL A 46 10.50 -0.23 15.41
CA VAL A 46 10.30 -0.15 16.85
C VAL A 46 11.39 -0.92 17.57
N THR A 47 11.72 -0.46 18.78
CA THR A 47 12.69 -1.16 19.62
C THR A 47 11.94 -2.04 20.58
N GLU A 48 12.24 -3.33 20.55
CA GLU A 48 11.68 -4.27 21.51
C GLU A 48 12.76 -4.73 22.48
N VAL A 49 12.38 -4.88 23.74
CA VAL A 49 13.26 -5.42 24.77
C VAL A 49 12.76 -6.82 25.12
N LYS A 50 13.60 -7.80 24.90
CA LYS A 50 13.27 -9.18 25.21
C LYS A 50 14.44 -9.84 25.91
N ASN A 51 14.20 -10.36 27.10
CA ASN A 51 15.25 -10.97 27.93
C ASN A 51 16.43 -10.02 28.17
N GLY A 52 16.15 -8.73 28.36
CA GLY A 52 17.18 -7.73 28.58
C GLY A 52 17.95 -7.30 27.35
N VAL A 53 17.60 -7.82 26.19
CA VAL A 53 18.26 -7.48 24.93
C VAL A 53 17.36 -6.57 24.11
N ARG A 54 17.94 -5.47 23.63
CA ARG A 54 17.22 -4.56 22.73
C ARG A 54 17.35 -5.04 21.30
N LYS A 55 16.25 -5.11 20.62
CA LYS A 55 16.21 -5.44 19.20
C LYS A 55 15.39 -4.43 18.47
N GLN A 56 15.88 -3.98 17.32
CA GLN A 56 15.07 -3.20 16.40
C GLN A 56 14.34 -4.16 15.48
N VAL A 57 13.03 -3.99 15.41
CA VAL A 57 12.20 -4.80 14.52
C VAL A 57 11.32 -3.87 13.69
N SER A 58 11.05 -4.28 12.47
CA SER A 58 10.12 -3.57 11.60
C SER A 58 8.75 -4.18 11.77
N LYS A 59 7.78 -3.33 12.13
CA LYS A 59 6.39 -3.74 12.27
C LYS A 59 5.54 -2.99 11.28
N LYS A 60 4.46 -3.61 10.85
CA LYS A 60 3.51 -2.94 9.96
C LYS A 60 2.85 -1.80 10.73
N MET A 61 2.93 -0.60 10.15
CA MET A 61 2.39 0.61 10.76
C MET A 61 0.87 0.55 10.82
N PHE A 62 0.25 0.09 9.75
CA PHE A 62 -1.20 -0.06 9.65
C PHE A 62 -1.53 -1.45 9.12
N PRO A 63 -1.70 -2.45 10.01
CA PRO A 63 -2.06 -3.79 9.56
C PRO A 63 -3.37 -3.77 8.76
N GLY A 64 -3.39 -4.46 7.65
CA GLY A 64 -4.56 -4.49 6.79
C GLY A 64 -4.65 -3.36 5.79
N TYR A 65 -3.58 -2.58 5.60
CA TYR A 65 -3.55 -1.48 4.65
C TYR A 65 -2.31 -1.54 3.77
N VAL A 66 -2.47 -1.14 2.53
CA VAL A 66 -1.38 -1.05 1.56
C VAL A 66 -1.50 0.29 0.86
N LEU A 67 -0.36 0.94 0.63
CA LEU A 67 -0.30 2.22 -0.08
C LEU A 67 0.04 1.97 -1.54
N ILE A 68 -0.66 2.64 -2.44
CA ILE A 68 -0.42 2.50 -3.87
C ILE A 68 -0.28 3.88 -4.50
N HIS A 69 0.82 4.10 -5.20
CA HIS A 69 1.05 5.30 -5.99
C HIS A 69 0.62 5.02 -7.41
N MET A 70 -0.50 5.59 -7.82
CA MET A 70 -1.12 5.23 -9.08
C MET A 70 -1.93 6.37 -9.67
N ILE A 71 -2.16 6.28 -10.97
CA ILE A 71 -3.13 7.13 -11.65
C ILE A 71 -4.49 6.45 -11.49
N MET A 72 -5.46 7.19 -10.97
CA MET A 72 -6.79 6.62 -10.74
C MET A 72 -7.66 6.77 -11.98
N ASN A 73 -8.04 5.63 -12.55
CA ASN A 73 -9.01 5.56 -13.63
C ASN A 73 -9.77 4.23 -13.50
N ASP A 74 -10.71 4.00 -14.37
CA ASP A 74 -11.54 2.79 -14.28
C ASP A 74 -10.72 1.50 -14.38
N ASP A 75 -9.70 1.51 -15.23
CA ASP A 75 -8.85 0.32 -15.43
C ASP A 75 -8.01 0.02 -14.19
N THR A 76 -7.31 1.02 -13.67
CA THR A 76 -6.46 0.81 -12.49
C THR A 76 -7.30 0.53 -11.26
N TRP A 77 -8.42 1.20 -11.10
CA TRP A 77 -9.35 0.94 -10.01
C TRP A 77 -9.80 -0.52 -10.03
N TYR A 78 -10.20 -0.99 -11.20
CA TYR A 78 -10.70 -2.34 -11.38
C TYR A 78 -9.61 -3.37 -11.06
N VAL A 79 -8.42 -3.17 -11.57
CA VAL A 79 -7.29 -4.07 -11.37
C VAL A 79 -6.95 -4.20 -9.89
N VAL A 80 -6.82 -3.06 -9.20
CA VAL A 80 -6.46 -3.06 -7.79
C VAL A 80 -7.59 -3.62 -6.94
N ARG A 81 -8.82 -3.20 -7.20
CA ARG A 81 -10.00 -3.63 -6.43
C ARG A 81 -10.21 -5.14 -6.52
N ASN A 82 -9.85 -5.74 -7.66
CA ASN A 82 -10.05 -7.17 -7.88
C ASN A 82 -8.82 -8.01 -7.56
N THR A 83 -7.77 -7.39 -7.03
CA THR A 83 -6.60 -8.14 -6.56
C THR A 83 -6.98 -8.97 -5.36
N ARG A 84 -6.54 -10.22 -5.36
CA ARG A 84 -6.84 -11.14 -4.28
C ARG A 84 -6.26 -10.63 -2.96
N GLY A 85 -7.09 -10.55 -1.93
CA GLY A 85 -6.71 -10.05 -0.62
C GLY A 85 -7.12 -8.60 -0.39
N VAL A 86 -7.48 -7.88 -1.44
CA VAL A 86 -7.96 -6.50 -1.34
C VAL A 86 -9.45 -6.51 -1.04
N THR A 87 -9.85 -5.77 0.00
CA THR A 87 -11.26 -5.62 0.36
C THR A 87 -11.88 -4.37 -0.24
N GLY A 88 -11.07 -3.36 -0.55
CA GLY A 88 -11.54 -2.15 -1.19
C GLY A 88 -10.63 -0.97 -0.92
N PHE A 89 -10.93 0.14 -1.58
CA PHE A 89 -10.23 1.39 -1.31
C PHE A 89 -10.76 2.04 -0.05
N VAL A 90 -9.88 2.77 0.64
CA VAL A 90 -10.27 3.53 1.82
C VAL A 90 -10.80 4.88 1.37
N GLY A 91 -11.99 5.24 1.86
CA GLY A 91 -12.62 6.50 1.55
C GLY A 91 -14.12 6.43 1.75
N PRO A 92 -14.82 7.57 1.77
CA PRO A 92 -16.27 7.60 1.93
C PRO A 92 -16.98 6.83 0.82
N GLY A 93 -17.88 5.93 1.19
CA GLY A 93 -18.61 5.12 0.22
C GLY A 93 -17.73 4.23 -0.63
N SER A 94 -16.57 3.83 -0.11
CA SER A 94 -15.57 3.02 -0.82
C SER A 94 -14.98 3.73 -2.04
N LYS A 95 -15.10 5.04 -2.12
CA LYS A 95 -14.47 5.83 -3.18
C LYS A 95 -13.03 6.11 -2.81
N PRO A 96 -12.09 5.91 -3.73
CA PRO A 96 -10.68 6.21 -3.43
C PRO A 96 -10.48 7.71 -3.22
N VAL A 97 -9.78 8.05 -2.13
CA VAL A 97 -9.44 9.43 -1.82
C VAL A 97 -7.93 9.53 -1.78
N PRO A 98 -7.31 10.41 -2.60
CA PRO A 98 -5.86 10.53 -2.58
C PRO A 98 -5.35 11.09 -1.26
N LEU A 99 -4.21 10.55 -0.81
CA LEU A 99 -3.55 11.07 0.37
C LEU A 99 -2.84 12.36 0.03
N THR A 100 -2.89 13.31 0.95
CA THR A 100 -2.13 14.56 0.82
C THR A 100 -0.67 14.31 1.15
N GLU A 101 0.18 15.24 0.75
CA GLU A 101 1.61 15.18 1.08
C GLU A 101 1.82 15.12 2.59
N ALA A 102 1.05 15.89 3.34
CA ALA A 102 1.14 15.88 4.80
C ALA A 102 0.79 14.51 5.39
N GLU A 103 -0.19 13.84 4.81
CA GLU A 103 -0.58 12.50 5.26
C GLU A 103 0.46 11.45 4.89
N MET A 104 1.18 11.66 3.80
CA MET A 104 2.21 10.72 3.35
C MET A 104 3.50 10.82 4.16
N ARG A 105 3.80 11.95 4.76
CA ARG A 105 5.04 12.13 5.51
C ARG A 105 5.31 11.06 6.56
N PRO A 106 4.37 10.80 7.48
CA PRO A 106 4.61 9.74 8.47
C PRO A 106 4.64 8.36 7.86
N LEU A 107 4.13 8.19 6.64
CA LEU A 107 4.10 6.90 5.94
C LEU A 107 5.24 6.75 4.94
N GLY A 108 6.15 7.72 4.88
CA GLY A 108 7.22 7.73 3.91
C GLY A 108 8.26 6.65 4.09
N ARG A 109 8.34 6.05 5.26
CA ARG A 109 9.26 4.94 5.51
C ARG A 109 8.64 3.63 5.08
N SER A 110 9.42 2.85 4.39
CA SER A 110 8.99 1.55 3.90
C SER A 110 10.15 0.57 4.01
N GLU A 111 9.96 -0.63 3.51
CA GLU A 111 11.02 -1.64 3.51
C GLU A 111 12.27 -1.23 2.73
N GLU A 112 12.24 -0.11 2.07
CA GLU A 112 13.40 0.39 1.33
C GLU A 112 14.50 0.93 2.23
N HIS A 113 14.19 1.17 3.48
CA HIS A 113 15.18 1.72 4.41
C HIS A 113 15.98 0.65 5.11
#